data_c1b205a1b4c5f7fa048d8402ec8e2189
#
_entry.id   c1b205a1b4c5f7fa048d8402ec8e2189
#
_cell.length_a   1.000
_cell.length_b   1.000
_cell.length_c   1.000
_cell.angle_alpha   90.00
_cell.angle_beta   90.00
_cell.angle_gamma   90.00
#
_symmetry.space_group_name_H-M   'P 1'
#
loop_
_entity.id
_entity.type
_entity.pdbx_description
1 polymer ?
#
loop_
_entity_poly.entity_id
_entity_poly.type
_entity_poly.pdbx_seq_one_letter_code
_entity_poly.pdbx_strand_id
1 'polypeptide(L)'
;MGFARSTTVPDFSWLQGLGGLFVKPARLQIAALCVRPGGTEPEVLLVSTRDSGRYILPKGWPEKDKPAWDTAVIEAYEEAGIVGEVDRRPIGSFRSYKGVSKGLKIRTKVLVYKVRFEKQLKEFPETGQRKCVWLPVSKAIEKVDEPALKRFLRRHKSDIL
;
A
#
# COMPACT_ATOMS: atom_id res chain seq x y z
N MET A 1 31.73 -59.46 14.57
CA MET A 1 31.08 -58.61 15.60
C MET A 1 30.70 -57.27 14.97
N GLY A 2 29.46 -57.13 14.57
CA GLY A 2 28.94 -55.90 13.96
C GLY A 2 28.31 -55.02 15.02
N PHE A 3 28.84 -53.80 15.22
CA PHE A 3 28.19 -52.80 16.02
C PHE A 3 27.10 -52.12 15.17
N ALA A 4 25.86 -52.45 15.44
CA ALA A 4 24.71 -51.70 14.92
C ALA A 4 24.67 -50.31 15.63
N ARG A 5 24.99 -49.26 14.91
CA ARG A 5 24.74 -47.90 15.39
C ARG A 5 23.24 -47.61 15.27
N SER A 6 22.55 -47.60 16.39
CA SER A 6 21.19 -47.09 16.53
C SER A 6 21.22 -45.59 16.23
N THR A 7 20.73 -45.19 15.05
CA THR A 7 20.45 -43.78 14.72
C THR A 7 19.11 -43.41 15.36
N THR A 8 19.18 -42.84 16.53
CA THR A 8 18.00 -42.20 17.16
C THR A 8 17.63 -40.98 16.33
N VAL A 9 16.52 -41.06 15.62
CA VAL A 9 15.95 -39.91 14.92
C VAL A 9 15.42 -38.99 16.00
N PRO A 10 15.78 -37.66 16.03
CA PRO A 10 15.24 -36.74 17.00
C PRO A 10 13.71 -36.62 16.84
N ASP A 11 13.01 -36.74 17.95
CA ASP A 11 11.56 -36.53 18.01
C ASP A 11 11.26 -35.02 17.93
N PHE A 12 10.65 -34.57 16.84
CA PHE A 12 10.20 -33.19 16.61
C PHE A 12 8.70 -33.00 16.93
N SER A 13 8.09 -33.90 17.73
CA SER A 13 6.67 -33.81 18.07
C SER A 13 6.28 -32.47 18.76
N TRP A 14 7.25 -31.79 19.40
CA TRP A 14 7.04 -30.47 19.99
C TRP A 14 6.75 -29.38 18.96
N LEU A 15 7.14 -29.57 17.67
CA LEU A 15 6.83 -28.63 16.59
C LEU A 15 5.35 -28.63 16.21
N GLN A 16 4.59 -29.68 16.53
CA GLN A 16 3.16 -29.75 16.22
C GLN A 16 2.32 -28.80 17.07
N GLY A 17 2.82 -28.42 18.26
CA GLY A 17 2.17 -27.40 19.12
C GLY A 17 2.38 -25.96 18.69
N LEU A 18 3.32 -25.70 17.76
CA LEU A 18 3.65 -24.35 17.26
C LEU A 18 2.82 -23.89 16.07
N GLY A 19 1.92 -24.75 15.57
CA GLY A 19 1.07 -24.44 14.40
C GLY A 19 0.20 -23.18 14.55
N GLY A 20 -0.03 -22.71 15.77
CA GLY A 20 -0.74 -21.47 16.05
C GLY A 20 0.11 -20.19 16.02
N LEU A 21 1.46 -20.33 15.95
CA LEU A 21 2.38 -19.19 16.00
C LEU A 21 2.82 -18.70 14.59
N PHE A 22 2.49 -19.42 13.54
CA PHE A 22 2.77 -18.98 12.17
C PHE A 22 1.69 -18.00 11.70
N VAL A 23 1.83 -16.75 12.13
CA VAL A 23 1.09 -15.64 11.52
C VAL A 23 1.58 -15.50 10.09
N LYS A 24 0.70 -15.78 9.10
CA LYS A 24 1.05 -15.58 7.68
C LYS A 24 1.63 -14.17 7.50
N PRO A 25 2.79 -14.02 6.84
CA PRO A 25 3.39 -12.71 6.63
C PRO A 25 2.42 -11.81 5.86
N ALA A 26 2.43 -10.52 6.19
CA ALA A 26 1.63 -9.54 5.48
C ALA A 26 2.11 -9.45 4.02
N ARG A 27 1.17 -9.46 3.07
CA ARG A 27 1.49 -9.28 1.65
C ARG A 27 1.83 -7.83 1.36
N LEU A 28 2.85 -7.60 0.54
CA LEU A 28 3.27 -6.26 0.15
C LEU A 28 2.29 -5.66 -0.86
N GLN A 29 1.89 -4.40 -0.62
CA GLN A 29 1.28 -3.51 -1.61
C GLN A 29 2.15 -2.27 -1.77
N ILE A 30 2.06 -1.63 -2.94
CA ILE A 30 2.76 -0.38 -3.24
C ILE A 30 1.71 0.69 -3.44
N ALA A 31 1.92 1.86 -2.83
CA ALA A 31 1.03 3.01 -2.96
C ALA A 31 1.78 4.24 -3.48
N ALA A 32 1.05 5.07 -4.22
CA ALA A 32 1.50 6.38 -4.66
C ALA A 32 0.91 7.48 -3.78
N LEU A 33 1.77 8.26 -3.14
CA LEU A 33 1.41 9.52 -2.52
C LEU A 33 1.64 10.63 -3.55
N CYS A 34 0.61 10.87 -4.38
CA CYS A 34 0.67 11.93 -5.39
C CYS A 34 0.50 13.28 -4.72
N VAL A 35 1.43 14.20 -4.98
CA VAL A 35 1.52 15.52 -4.34
C VAL A 35 1.61 16.60 -5.40
N ARG A 36 0.88 17.70 -5.21
CA ARG A 36 1.00 18.92 -6.03
C ARG A 36 1.04 20.16 -5.14
N PRO A 37 1.57 21.27 -5.65
CA PRO A 37 1.44 22.57 -4.96
C PRO A 37 -0.03 22.91 -4.68
N GLY A 38 -0.32 23.43 -3.48
CA GLY A 38 -1.62 23.94 -3.09
C GLY A 38 -1.53 25.39 -2.65
N GLY A 39 -2.61 25.92 -2.06
CA GLY A 39 -2.64 27.30 -1.56
C GLY A 39 -1.75 27.47 -0.33
N THR A 40 -2.25 27.10 0.85
CA THR A 40 -1.52 27.23 2.13
C THR A 40 -0.70 26.01 2.49
N GLU A 41 -1.03 24.88 1.94
CA GLU A 41 -0.31 23.62 2.11
C GLU A 41 -0.42 22.78 0.83
N PRO A 42 0.50 21.82 0.58
CA PRO A 42 0.41 20.96 -0.59
C PRO A 42 -0.86 20.12 -0.56
N GLU A 43 -1.33 19.75 -1.74
CA GLU A 43 -2.45 18.87 -1.90
C GLU A 43 -1.99 17.45 -2.21
N VAL A 44 -2.71 16.48 -1.68
CA VAL A 44 -2.54 15.05 -1.98
C VAL A 44 -3.77 14.50 -2.66
N LEU A 45 -3.55 13.54 -3.55
CA LEU A 45 -4.61 12.83 -4.24
C LEU A 45 -5.10 11.67 -3.40
N LEU A 46 -6.41 11.58 -3.27
CA LEU A 46 -7.10 10.40 -2.77
C LEU A 46 -8.01 9.83 -3.86
N VAL A 47 -8.15 8.52 -3.88
CA VAL A 47 -9.09 7.81 -4.76
C VAL A 47 -10.08 7.01 -3.92
N SER A 48 -11.31 6.87 -4.41
CA SER A 48 -12.29 6.02 -3.71
C SER A 48 -12.04 4.53 -4.01
N THR A 49 -12.29 3.66 -3.05
CA THR A 49 -12.43 2.22 -3.31
C THR A 49 -13.66 1.95 -4.15
N ARG A 50 -13.60 0.92 -5.03
CA ARG A 50 -14.71 0.59 -5.94
C ARG A 50 -15.93 0.00 -5.21
N ASP A 51 -15.69 -0.72 -4.13
CA ASP A 51 -16.72 -1.42 -3.35
C ASP A 51 -17.40 -0.57 -2.28
N SER A 52 -16.61 0.10 -1.44
CA SER A 52 -17.11 0.85 -0.28
C SER A 52 -17.07 2.37 -0.41
N GLY A 53 -16.44 2.90 -1.46
CA GLY A 53 -16.31 4.34 -1.68
C GLY A 53 -15.39 5.05 -0.68
N ARG A 54 -14.67 4.32 0.17
CA ARG A 54 -13.70 4.89 1.13
C ARG A 54 -12.50 5.49 0.40
N TYR A 55 -11.99 6.59 0.91
CA TYR A 55 -10.84 7.27 0.32
C TYR A 55 -9.52 6.68 0.80
N ILE A 56 -8.66 6.35 -0.16
CA ILE A 56 -7.34 5.73 0.03
C ILE A 56 -6.32 6.37 -0.92
N LEU A 57 -5.05 6.02 -0.78
CA LEU A 57 -4.04 6.28 -1.81
C LEU A 57 -4.19 5.30 -2.98
N PRO A 58 -3.89 5.70 -4.23
CA PRO A 58 -3.73 4.76 -5.34
C PRO A 58 -2.73 3.67 -4.96
N LYS A 59 -3.09 2.40 -5.10
CA LYS A 59 -2.22 1.29 -4.68
C LYS A 59 -2.59 -0.06 -5.26
N GLY A 60 -1.59 -0.87 -5.50
CA GLY A 60 -1.77 -2.24 -5.96
C GLY A 60 -0.68 -3.20 -5.55
N TRP A 61 -0.67 -4.36 -6.16
CA TRP A 61 0.34 -5.37 -5.96
C TRP A 61 1.63 -5.00 -6.71
N PRO A 62 2.82 -5.37 -6.16
CA PRO A 62 4.06 -5.15 -6.89
C PRO A 62 4.00 -5.77 -8.29
N GLU A 63 4.38 -4.98 -9.29
CA GLU A 63 4.54 -5.45 -10.66
C GLU A 63 5.75 -6.38 -10.78
N LYS A 64 5.56 -7.48 -11.52
CA LYS A 64 6.64 -8.44 -11.76
C LYS A 64 7.77 -7.77 -12.56
N ASP A 65 9.00 -8.06 -12.15
CA ASP A 65 10.23 -7.61 -12.83
C ASP A 65 10.39 -6.07 -12.93
N LYS A 66 9.66 -5.32 -12.06
CA LYS A 66 9.78 -3.86 -11.92
C LYS A 66 10.17 -3.46 -10.51
N PRO A 67 10.95 -2.40 -10.34
CA PRO A 67 11.19 -1.83 -9.03
C PRO A 67 9.88 -1.27 -8.44
N ALA A 68 9.78 -1.25 -7.12
CA ALA A 68 8.55 -0.88 -6.43
C ALA A 68 8.06 0.56 -6.74
N TRP A 69 8.98 1.50 -6.98
CA TRP A 69 8.59 2.87 -7.36
C TRP A 69 7.89 2.94 -8.73
N ASP A 70 8.22 2.04 -9.67
CA ASP A 70 7.50 1.97 -10.95
C ASP A 70 6.07 1.47 -10.76
N THR A 71 5.85 0.52 -9.85
CA THR A 71 4.49 0.12 -9.46
C THR A 71 3.69 1.31 -8.93
N ALA A 72 4.28 2.18 -8.11
CA ALA A 72 3.58 3.37 -7.61
C ALA A 72 3.14 4.31 -8.74
N VAL A 73 4.01 4.52 -9.74
CA VAL A 73 3.67 5.33 -10.93
C VAL A 73 2.54 4.69 -11.73
N ILE A 74 2.60 3.37 -11.93
CA ILE A 74 1.58 2.62 -12.66
C ILE A 74 0.22 2.75 -11.96
N GLU A 75 0.17 2.52 -10.65
CA GLU A 75 -1.07 2.62 -9.87
C GLU A 75 -1.66 4.06 -9.89
N ALA A 76 -0.80 5.08 -9.78
CA ALA A 76 -1.23 6.48 -9.91
C ALA A 76 -1.84 6.78 -11.28
N TYR A 77 -1.27 6.20 -12.34
CA TYR A 77 -1.80 6.33 -13.70
C TYR A 77 -3.09 5.53 -13.88
N GLU A 78 -3.10 4.25 -13.51
CA GLU A 78 -4.23 3.35 -13.75
C GLU A 78 -5.49 3.77 -12.98
N GLU A 79 -5.34 4.14 -11.71
CA GLU A 79 -6.46 4.49 -10.83
C GLU A 79 -6.90 5.95 -10.94
N ALA A 80 -6.01 6.87 -11.36
CA ALA A 80 -6.30 8.31 -11.30
C ALA A 80 -5.79 9.13 -12.51
N GLY A 81 -5.15 8.52 -13.49
CA GLY A 81 -4.62 9.21 -14.66
C GLY A 81 -3.44 10.15 -14.35
N ILE A 82 -2.76 9.95 -13.22
CA ILE A 82 -1.65 10.80 -12.80
C ILE A 82 -0.38 10.44 -13.56
N VAL A 83 0.26 11.46 -14.10
CA VAL A 83 1.62 11.42 -14.63
C VAL A 83 2.47 12.33 -13.74
N GLY A 84 3.64 11.87 -13.35
CA GLY A 84 4.53 12.60 -12.46
C GLY A 84 5.85 11.88 -12.22
N GLU A 85 6.72 12.54 -11.51
CA GLU A 85 8.05 12.04 -11.15
C GLU A 85 8.01 11.38 -9.76
N VAL A 86 8.52 10.14 -9.66
CA VAL A 86 8.53 9.38 -8.42
C VAL A 86 9.89 9.46 -7.72
N ASP A 87 9.86 9.60 -6.40
CA ASP A 87 11.05 9.42 -5.57
C ASP A 87 11.36 7.92 -5.48
N ARG A 88 12.61 7.53 -5.77
CA ARG A 88 13.02 6.11 -5.75
C ARG A 88 13.14 5.55 -4.33
N ARG A 89 13.13 6.40 -3.30
CA ARG A 89 13.10 5.99 -1.90
C ARG A 89 11.67 6.09 -1.38
N PRO A 90 11.16 5.05 -0.70
CA PRO A 90 9.84 5.14 -0.09
C PRO A 90 9.84 6.17 1.04
N ILE A 91 8.76 6.91 1.15
CA ILE A 91 8.56 7.85 2.27
C ILE A 91 8.28 7.11 3.59
N GLY A 92 7.75 5.89 3.52
CA GLY A 92 7.47 5.05 4.66
C GLY A 92 6.52 3.90 4.33
N SER A 93 5.96 3.29 5.36
CA SER A 93 4.99 2.20 5.21
C SER A 93 3.96 2.20 6.33
N PHE A 94 2.80 1.59 6.06
CA PHE A 94 1.78 1.32 7.07
C PHE A 94 1.15 -0.06 6.88
N ARG A 95 0.49 -0.56 7.92
CA ARG A 95 -0.24 -1.84 7.86
C ARG A 95 -1.68 -1.59 7.46
N SER A 96 -2.19 -2.43 6.58
CA SER A 96 -3.55 -2.34 6.08
C SER A 96 -4.16 -3.74 5.88
N TYR A 97 -5.39 -3.76 5.39
CA TYR A 97 -6.10 -4.97 5.03
C TYR A 97 -6.71 -4.81 3.64
N LYS A 98 -6.58 -5.85 2.81
CA LYS A 98 -7.28 -5.93 1.52
C LYS A 98 -8.40 -6.96 1.62
N GLY A 99 -9.62 -6.57 1.28
CA GLY A 99 -10.73 -7.49 1.07
C GLY A 99 -10.47 -8.39 -0.15
N VAL A 100 -10.77 -9.67 -0.06
CA VAL A 100 -10.54 -10.65 -1.15
C VAL A 100 -11.85 -11.16 -1.69
N SER A 101 -12.69 -11.74 -0.87
CA SER A 101 -14.05 -12.20 -1.19
C SER A 101 -14.76 -12.66 0.09
N LYS A 102 -16.09 -12.66 0.08
CA LYS A 102 -16.94 -13.20 1.18
C LYS A 102 -16.49 -12.75 2.59
N GLY A 103 -16.09 -11.48 2.74
CA GLY A 103 -15.67 -10.94 4.03
C GLY A 103 -14.25 -11.28 4.48
N LEU A 104 -13.51 -12.09 3.71
CA LEU A 104 -12.12 -12.39 4.00
C LEU A 104 -11.22 -11.16 3.74
N LYS A 105 -10.31 -10.90 4.68
CA LYS A 105 -9.33 -9.81 4.59
C LYS A 105 -7.92 -10.39 4.67
N ILE A 106 -7.05 -9.95 3.78
CA ILE A 106 -5.62 -10.26 3.83
C ILE A 106 -4.89 -9.10 4.50
N ARG A 107 -4.02 -9.41 5.44
CA ARG A 107 -3.11 -8.40 6.00
C ARG A 107 -2.10 -7.97 4.94
N THR A 108 -1.91 -6.66 4.80
CA THR A 108 -0.96 -6.06 3.88
C THR A 108 -0.02 -5.11 4.60
N LYS A 109 1.21 -5.00 4.09
CA LYS A 109 2.13 -3.91 4.37
C LYS A 109 2.12 -3.03 3.13
N VAL A 110 1.76 -1.76 3.28
CA VAL A 110 1.72 -0.80 2.18
C VAL A 110 2.98 0.04 2.24
N LEU A 111 3.81 -0.07 1.20
CA LEU A 111 5.00 0.76 1.02
C LEU A 111 4.63 1.95 0.15
N VAL A 112 4.94 3.17 0.60
CA VAL A 112 4.46 4.41 -0.01
C VAL A 112 5.60 5.17 -0.67
N TYR A 113 5.40 5.52 -1.95
CA TYR A 113 6.31 6.35 -2.72
C TYR A 113 5.66 7.70 -3.04
N LYS A 114 6.43 8.77 -2.89
CA LYS A 114 6.00 10.13 -3.26
C LYS A 114 6.09 10.30 -4.77
N VAL A 115 5.00 10.77 -5.39
CA VAL A 115 4.91 11.09 -6.81
C VAL A 115 4.61 12.58 -6.94
N ARG A 116 5.53 13.34 -7.51
CA ARG A 116 5.34 14.75 -7.81
C ARG A 116 4.50 14.89 -9.06
N PHE A 117 3.35 15.54 -8.92
CA PHE A 117 2.38 15.73 -9.99
C PHE A 117 2.94 16.59 -11.13
N GLU A 118 2.76 16.14 -12.34
CA GLU A 118 3.01 16.92 -13.57
C GLU A 118 1.71 17.23 -14.29
N LYS A 119 0.89 16.21 -14.54
CA LYS A 119 -0.41 16.35 -15.20
C LYS A 119 -1.37 15.23 -14.85
N GLN A 120 -2.66 15.45 -15.07
CA GLN A 120 -3.70 14.43 -14.94
C GLN A 120 -4.39 14.25 -16.31
N LEU A 121 -4.46 13.01 -16.76
CA LEU A 121 -5.12 12.64 -18.00
C LEU A 121 -6.62 12.50 -17.76
N LYS A 122 -7.42 12.79 -18.80
CA LYS A 122 -8.88 12.62 -18.75
C LYS A 122 -9.30 11.17 -18.96
N GLU A 123 -8.51 10.43 -19.73
CA GLU A 123 -8.72 9.01 -20.03
C GLU A 123 -7.55 8.19 -19.51
N PHE A 124 -7.84 7.18 -18.71
CA PHE A 124 -6.90 6.27 -18.08
C PHE A 124 -7.61 4.93 -17.80
N PRO A 125 -6.91 3.82 -17.49
CA PRO A 125 -7.51 2.49 -17.43
C PRO A 125 -8.76 2.38 -16.56
N GLU A 126 -8.80 3.00 -15.37
CA GLU A 126 -9.94 2.95 -14.46
C GLU A 126 -10.84 4.21 -14.51
N THR A 127 -10.84 4.95 -15.63
CA THR A 127 -11.71 6.12 -15.80
C THR A 127 -13.15 5.80 -15.47
N GLY A 128 -13.78 6.63 -14.60
CA GLY A 128 -15.17 6.46 -14.18
C GLY A 128 -15.41 5.39 -13.11
N GLN A 129 -14.41 4.58 -12.77
CA GLN A 129 -14.56 3.54 -11.74
C GLN A 129 -14.31 4.04 -10.32
N ARG A 130 -13.58 5.17 -10.20
CA ARG A 130 -13.20 5.78 -8.92
C ARG A 130 -13.46 7.26 -8.91
N LYS A 131 -13.77 7.80 -7.74
CA LYS A 131 -13.74 9.25 -7.50
C LYS A 131 -12.32 9.64 -7.13
N CYS A 132 -11.76 10.64 -7.80
CA CYS A 132 -10.47 11.22 -7.51
C CYS A 132 -10.66 12.60 -6.88
N VAL A 133 -9.96 12.89 -5.80
CA VAL A 133 -10.02 14.19 -5.12
C VAL A 133 -8.65 14.64 -4.71
N TRP A 134 -8.33 15.90 -5.03
CA TRP A 134 -7.18 16.60 -4.51
C TRP A 134 -7.57 17.39 -3.26
N LEU A 135 -6.89 17.17 -2.17
CA LEU A 135 -7.17 17.84 -0.89
C LEU A 135 -5.88 18.34 -0.26
N PRO A 136 -5.91 19.50 0.39
CA PRO A 136 -4.85 19.90 1.31
C PRO A 136 -4.54 18.75 2.27
N VAL A 137 -3.27 18.55 2.62
CA VAL A 137 -2.84 17.40 3.44
C VAL A 137 -3.67 17.27 4.72
N SER A 138 -3.95 18.38 5.40
CA SER A 138 -4.78 18.38 6.61
C SER A 138 -6.19 17.84 6.34
N LYS A 139 -6.80 18.23 5.23
CA LYS A 139 -8.14 17.77 4.83
C LYS A 139 -8.13 16.31 4.35
N ALA A 140 -7.08 15.88 3.68
CA ALA A 140 -6.89 14.46 3.33
C ALA A 140 -6.81 13.59 4.58
N ILE A 141 -6.10 14.02 5.63
CA ILE A 141 -6.03 13.33 6.92
C ILE A 141 -7.42 13.18 7.57
N GLU A 142 -8.26 14.21 7.48
CA GLU A 142 -9.63 14.14 7.98
C GLU A 142 -10.49 13.17 7.14
N LYS A 143 -10.31 13.20 5.81
CA LYS A 143 -11.12 12.47 4.84
C LYS A 143 -10.91 10.96 4.84
N VAL A 144 -9.70 10.48 5.10
CA VAL A 144 -9.43 9.03 5.11
C VAL A 144 -10.04 8.38 6.35
N ASP A 145 -10.69 7.23 6.15
CA ASP A 145 -11.32 6.49 7.26
C ASP A 145 -10.35 5.51 7.91
N GLU A 146 -9.39 4.98 7.16
CA GLU A 146 -8.44 3.97 7.67
C GLU A 146 -7.48 4.57 8.71
N PRO A 147 -7.53 4.11 9.99
CA PRO A 147 -6.71 4.71 11.05
C PRO A 147 -5.21 4.62 10.79
N ALA A 148 -4.75 3.56 10.14
CA ALA A 148 -3.33 3.38 9.84
C ALA A 148 -2.83 4.36 8.78
N LEU A 149 -3.60 4.59 7.71
CA LEU A 149 -3.31 5.60 6.70
C LEU A 149 -3.38 7.02 7.30
N LYS A 150 -4.39 7.29 8.15
CA LYS A 150 -4.52 8.57 8.84
C LYS A 150 -3.28 8.89 9.70
N ARG A 151 -2.80 7.92 10.47
CA ARG A 151 -1.56 8.06 11.27
C ARG A 151 -0.33 8.23 10.39
N PHE A 152 -0.26 7.49 9.28
CA PHE A 152 0.82 7.61 8.30
C PHE A 152 0.90 9.03 7.74
N LEU A 153 -0.19 9.58 7.23
CA LEU A 153 -0.24 10.94 6.67
C LEU A 153 0.12 12.02 7.72
N ARG A 154 -0.35 11.87 8.97
CA ARG A 154 0.03 12.78 10.06
C ARG A 154 1.53 12.76 10.35
N ARG A 155 2.13 11.56 10.41
CA ARG A 155 3.55 11.37 10.69
C ARG A 155 4.45 11.98 9.63
N HIS A 156 4.06 11.85 8.38
CA HIS A 156 4.84 12.28 7.23
C HIS A 156 4.38 13.63 6.65
N LYS A 157 3.57 14.39 7.39
CA LYS A 157 3.06 15.67 6.90
C LYS A 157 4.19 16.64 6.51
N SER A 158 5.27 16.70 7.29
CA SER A 158 6.44 17.54 6.98
C SER A 158 7.23 17.07 5.74
N ASP A 159 7.20 15.77 5.45
CA ASP A 159 7.93 15.20 4.30
C ASP A 159 7.14 15.37 2.99
N ILE A 160 5.87 15.72 3.09
CA ILE A 160 4.97 16.00 1.96
C ILE A 160 5.18 17.43 1.45
N LEU A 161 5.61 18.31 2.33
CA LEU A 161 5.88 19.75 2.06
C LEU A 161 7.11 20.00 1.12
#